data_ee7e8bca5e145b2d909881c9dafe603c
#
_entry.id   ee7e8bca5e145b2d909881c9dafe603c
#
_cell.length_a   1.000
_cell.length_b   1.000
_cell.length_c   1.000
_cell.angle_alpha   90.00
_cell.angle_beta   90.00
_cell.angle_gamma   90.00
#
_symmetry.space_group_name_H-M   'P 1'
#
loop_
_entity.id
_entity.type
_entity.pdbx_description
1 polymer ?
#
loop_
_entity_poly.entity_id
_entity_poly.type
_entity_poly.pdbx_seq_one_letter_code
_entity_poly.pdbx_strand_id
1 'polypeptide(L)'
;KEGLRLLDQAARTYGLGIITEVMDLSLLDTVYGHTDILQIGSRNMKNYHFLKELGKTDKPILLKRGMEATIEEWLLAAEYILNGGNEQVILCERGIRSFDSALRNTLDLGSMALAKELSHLPIIVDPSQGTGRRSVVSAMSKAAVAAGADGLMIEVHNNPDEALSDGPQSLTLSQFENLVDDLEILSSVTGKRFEKQKTEMVDV
;
A
#
# COMPACT_ATOMS: atom_id res chain seq x y z
N LYS A 1 18.79 7.83 7.08
CA LYS A 1 18.96 7.15 8.40
C LYS A 1 18.12 7.83 9.48
N GLU A 2 18.18 9.14 9.64
CA GLU A 2 17.42 9.85 10.68
C GLU A 2 15.90 9.67 10.53
N GLY A 3 15.34 9.81 9.33
CA GLY A 3 13.92 9.56 9.07
C GLY A 3 13.46 8.15 9.45
N LEU A 4 14.26 7.12 9.17
CA LEU A 4 13.96 5.74 9.58
C LEU A 4 13.96 5.58 11.11
N ARG A 5 14.89 6.24 11.81
CA ARG A 5 14.91 6.24 13.27
C ARG A 5 13.66 6.90 13.87
N LEU A 6 13.19 7.99 13.28
CA LEU A 6 11.95 8.66 13.70
C LEU A 6 10.71 7.79 13.45
N LEU A 7 10.66 7.09 12.30
CA LEU A 7 9.60 6.13 12.02
C LEU A 7 9.61 4.98 13.04
N ASP A 8 10.78 4.41 13.33
CA ASP A 8 10.92 3.33 14.32
C ASP A 8 10.46 3.78 15.72
N GLN A 9 10.84 4.99 16.13
CA GLN A 9 10.40 5.56 17.39
C GLN A 9 8.87 5.73 17.45
N ALA A 10 8.26 6.28 16.40
CA ALA A 10 6.81 6.46 16.34
C ALA A 10 6.08 5.10 16.31
N ALA A 11 6.55 4.16 15.50
CA ALA A 11 5.96 2.83 15.39
C ALA A 11 5.96 2.09 16.74
N ARG A 12 7.08 2.10 17.45
CA ARG A 12 7.19 1.48 18.80
C ARG A 12 6.26 2.14 19.81
N THR A 13 6.16 3.49 19.76
CA THR A 13 5.29 4.22 20.70
C THR A 13 3.83 3.84 20.55
N TYR A 14 3.38 3.59 19.31
CA TYR A 14 1.98 3.29 19.02
C TYR A 14 1.70 1.83 18.65
N GLY A 15 2.67 0.95 18.77
CA GLY A 15 2.53 -0.47 18.44
C GLY A 15 2.23 -0.74 16.96
N LEU A 16 2.75 0.09 16.05
CA LEU A 16 2.54 -0.01 14.61
C LEU A 16 3.70 -0.72 13.92
N GLY A 17 3.42 -1.44 12.84
CA GLY A 17 4.44 -1.93 11.92
C GLY A 17 4.91 -0.83 10.96
N ILE A 18 6.08 -1.03 10.39
CA ILE A 18 6.69 -0.11 9.42
C ILE A 18 6.72 -0.76 8.04
N ILE A 19 6.16 -0.07 7.06
CA ILE A 19 6.33 -0.35 5.63
C ILE A 19 7.08 0.81 5.02
N THR A 20 8.23 0.57 4.36
CA THR A 20 8.93 1.63 3.65
C THR A 20 9.52 1.15 2.34
N GLU A 21 9.61 2.06 1.37
CA GLU A 21 10.09 1.75 0.02
C GLU A 21 11.61 1.55 0.01
N VAL A 22 12.05 0.45 -0.60
CA VAL A 22 13.43 0.24 -1.01
C VAL A 22 13.55 0.73 -2.45
N MET A 23 14.27 1.82 -2.64
CA MET A 23 14.40 2.44 -3.97
C MET A 23 15.55 1.84 -4.79
N ASP A 24 16.57 1.33 -4.10
CA ASP A 24 17.79 0.79 -4.68
C ASP A 24 18.42 -0.26 -3.76
N LEU A 25 19.12 -1.25 -4.33
CA LEU A 25 19.78 -2.31 -3.55
C LEU A 25 20.84 -1.79 -2.58
N SER A 26 21.49 -0.68 -2.88
CA SER A 26 22.47 -0.06 -1.97
C SER A 26 21.87 0.44 -0.66
N LEU A 27 20.55 0.64 -0.64
CA LEU A 27 19.79 1.07 0.53
C LEU A 27 19.19 -0.09 1.32
N LEU A 28 19.23 -1.31 0.76
CA LEU A 28 18.53 -2.47 1.30
C LEU A 28 18.89 -2.72 2.77
N ASP A 29 20.16 -2.85 3.09
CA ASP A 29 20.60 -3.13 4.47
C ASP A 29 20.14 -2.06 5.47
N THR A 30 20.16 -0.79 5.03
CA THR A 30 19.71 0.33 5.87
C THR A 30 18.20 0.29 6.12
N VAL A 31 17.41 0.01 5.08
CA VAL A 31 15.94 -0.07 5.17
C VAL A 31 15.52 -1.32 5.91
N TYR A 32 16.16 -2.44 5.61
CA TYR A 32 15.86 -3.75 6.18
C TYR A 32 15.90 -3.75 7.72
N GLY A 33 16.87 -3.06 8.32
CA GLY A 33 16.99 -2.96 9.77
C GLY A 33 15.88 -2.16 10.48
N HIS A 34 15.06 -1.41 9.73
CA HIS A 34 14.06 -0.48 10.28
C HIS A 34 12.64 -0.68 9.76
N THR A 35 12.37 -1.74 9.01
CA THR A 35 11.04 -1.98 8.42
C THR A 35 10.56 -3.39 8.71
N ASP A 36 9.26 -3.58 8.79
CA ASP A 36 8.62 -4.89 8.92
C ASP A 36 8.23 -5.45 7.56
N ILE A 37 7.89 -4.58 6.60
CA ILE A 37 7.53 -4.93 5.23
C ILE A 37 8.34 -4.06 4.27
N LEU A 38 9.00 -4.68 3.30
CA LEU A 38 9.72 -3.98 2.23
C LEU A 38 8.74 -3.60 1.12
N GLN A 39 8.67 -2.31 0.76
CA GLN A 39 7.84 -1.87 -0.35
C GLN A 39 8.66 -1.72 -1.63
N ILE A 40 8.11 -2.23 -2.72
CA ILE A 40 8.60 -2.01 -4.09
C ILE A 40 7.65 -1.04 -4.79
N GLY A 41 8.14 0.15 -5.09
CA GLY A 41 7.37 1.16 -5.80
C GLY A 41 7.06 0.76 -7.24
N SER A 42 5.97 1.30 -7.80
CA SER A 42 5.48 0.99 -9.16
C SER A 42 6.54 1.12 -10.25
N ARG A 43 7.48 2.06 -10.10
CA ARG A 43 8.59 2.29 -11.05
C ARG A 43 9.59 1.14 -11.08
N ASN A 44 9.72 0.39 -9.99
CA ASN A 44 10.61 -0.75 -9.86
C ASN A 44 9.92 -2.10 -10.11
N MET A 45 8.63 -2.13 -10.45
CA MET A 45 7.91 -3.38 -10.69
C MET A 45 8.55 -4.22 -11.82
N LYS A 46 9.10 -3.58 -12.84
CA LYS A 46 9.77 -4.26 -13.95
C LYS A 46 11.30 -4.34 -13.80
N ASN A 47 11.85 -3.98 -12.66
CA ASN A 47 13.26 -4.15 -12.34
C ASN A 47 13.52 -5.57 -11.83
N TYR A 48 13.53 -6.54 -12.73
CA TYR A 48 13.58 -7.97 -12.39
C TYR A 48 14.84 -8.38 -11.62
N HIS A 49 15.97 -7.70 -11.85
CA HIS A 49 17.16 -7.94 -11.04
C HIS A 49 16.92 -7.54 -9.58
N PHE A 50 16.31 -6.37 -9.38
CA PHE A 50 15.94 -5.88 -8.06
C PHE A 50 14.94 -6.82 -7.35
N LEU A 51 13.91 -7.30 -8.07
CA LEU A 51 12.92 -8.24 -7.54
C LEU A 51 13.58 -9.55 -7.08
N LYS A 52 14.48 -10.10 -7.88
CA LYS A 52 15.22 -11.33 -7.53
C LYS A 52 16.08 -11.16 -6.27
N GLU A 53 16.74 -10.02 -6.10
CA GLU A 53 17.56 -9.77 -4.91
C GLU A 53 16.69 -9.60 -3.67
N LEU A 54 15.56 -8.87 -3.76
CA LEU A 54 14.61 -8.75 -2.65
C LEU A 54 13.93 -10.08 -2.32
N GLY A 55 13.68 -10.93 -3.31
CA GLY A 55 13.15 -12.28 -3.10
C GLY A 55 14.04 -13.21 -2.28
N LYS A 56 15.31 -12.85 -2.06
CA LYS A 56 16.22 -13.60 -1.17
C LYS A 56 16.10 -13.20 0.31
N THR A 57 15.33 -12.15 0.59
CA THR A 57 15.07 -11.67 1.96
C THR A 57 13.93 -12.46 2.60
N ASP A 58 13.83 -12.44 3.93
CA ASP A 58 12.80 -13.15 4.69
C ASP A 58 11.68 -12.22 5.20
N LYS A 59 11.72 -10.91 4.83
CA LYS A 59 10.65 -9.97 5.16
C LYS A 59 9.56 -9.96 4.10
N PRO A 60 8.29 -9.78 4.50
CA PRO A 60 7.20 -9.59 3.55
C PRO A 60 7.50 -8.45 2.57
N ILE A 61 7.07 -8.63 1.32
CA ILE A 61 7.29 -7.66 0.24
C ILE A 61 5.95 -7.17 -0.29
N LEU A 62 5.74 -5.85 -0.24
CA LEU A 62 4.63 -5.17 -0.88
C LEU A 62 5.03 -4.74 -2.29
N LEU A 63 4.42 -5.33 -3.31
CA LEU A 63 4.68 -5.03 -4.72
C LEU A 63 3.58 -4.14 -5.31
N LYS A 64 3.87 -2.87 -5.55
CA LYS A 64 2.96 -1.94 -6.23
C LYS A 64 2.91 -2.18 -7.73
N ARG A 65 1.69 -2.27 -8.29
CA ARG A 65 1.47 -2.41 -9.73
C ARG A 65 2.07 -1.23 -10.50
N GLY A 66 2.74 -1.50 -11.60
CA GLY A 66 3.19 -0.49 -12.55
C GLY A 66 2.02 0.21 -13.23
N MET A 67 2.13 1.53 -13.46
CA MET A 67 1.05 2.34 -14.03
C MET A 67 0.65 1.93 -15.47
N GLU A 68 1.48 1.17 -16.14
CA GLU A 68 1.28 0.69 -17.52
C GLU A 68 1.30 -0.85 -17.59
N ALA A 69 1.25 -1.51 -16.41
CA ALA A 69 1.37 -2.96 -16.31
C ALA A 69 0.01 -3.63 -16.47
N THR A 70 -0.02 -4.69 -17.29
CA THR A 70 -1.14 -5.64 -17.31
C THR A 70 -1.20 -6.43 -16.00
N ILE A 71 -2.32 -7.13 -15.76
CA ILE A 71 -2.44 -8.06 -14.62
C ILE A 71 -1.38 -9.15 -14.72
N GLU A 72 -1.21 -9.74 -15.90
CA GLU A 72 -0.22 -10.79 -16.15
C GLU A 72 1.20 -10.33 -15.82
N GLU A 73 1.62 -9.17 -16.32
CA GLU A 73 2.93 -8.60 -16.00
C GLU A 73 3.14 -8.37 -14.50
N TRP A 74 2.08 -7.97 -13.79
CA TRP A 74 2.13 -7.74 -12.35
C TRP A 74 2.28 -9.05 -11.57
N LEU A 75 1.50 -10.09 -11.93
CA LEU A 75 1.60 -11.42 -11.33
C LEU A 75 2.96 -12.07 -11.64
N LEU A 76 3.45 -11.99 -12.89
CA LEU A 76 4.77 -12.47 -13.26
C LEU A 76 5.89 -11.72 -12.51
N ALA A 77 5.73 -10.44 -12.24
CA ALA A 77 6.68 -9.69 -11.40
C ALA A 77 6.73 -10.25 -9.96
N ALA A 78 5.57 -10.62 -9.38
CA ALA A 78 5.54 -11.28 -8.08
C ALA A 78 6.25 -12.65 -8.11
N GLU A 79 6.15 -13.41 -9.20
CA GLU A 79 6.85 -14.69 -9.35
C GLU A 79 8.37 -14.55 -9.31
N TYR A 80 8.94 -13.43 -9.75
CA TYR A 80 10.39 -13.20 -9.59
C TYR A 80 10.81 -13.15 -8.12
N ILE A 81 9.93 -12.65 -7.24
CA ILE A 81 10.17 -12.61 -5.80
C ILE A 81 10.01 -14.00 -5.21
N LEU A 82 8.90 -14.70 -5.55
CA LEU A 82 8.60 -16.06 -5.11
C LEU A 82 9.73 -17.04 -5.49
N ASN A 83 10.23 -16.94 -6.71
CA ASN A 83 11.38 -17.74 -7.19
C ASN A 83 12.68 -17.45 -6.43
N GLY A 84 12.80 -16.32 -5.77
CA GLY A 84 13.91 -16.00 -4.87
C GLY A 84 13.85 -16.75 -3.53
N GLY A 85 12.71 -17.37 -3.22
CA GLY A 85 12.44 -18.11 -1.99
C GLY A 85 11.55 -17.37 -0.99
N ASN A 86 11.14 -16.12 -1.26
CA ASN A 86 10.26 -15.35 -0.40
C ASN A 86 8.80 -15.50 -0.84
N GLU A 87 8.04 -16.28 -0.07
CA GLU A 87 6.62 -16.53 -0.33
C GLU A 87 5.68 -15.45 0.25
N GLN A 88 6.22 -14.48 0.99
CA GLN A 88 5.45 -13.44 1.68
C GLN A 88 5.29 -12.20 0.79
N VAL A 89 4.49 -12.32 -0.28
CA VAL A 89 4.25 -11.22 -1.22
C VAL A 89 2.84 -10.68 -1.07
N ILE A 90 2.73 -9.36 -0.97
CA ILE A 90 1.48 -8.61 -0.95
C ILE A 90 1.42 -7.76 -2.22
N LEU A 91 0.34 -7.87 -2.97
CA LEU A 91 0.11 -7.06 -4.16
C LEU A 91 -0.58 -5.74 -3.78
N CYS A 92 -0.25 -4.64 -4.47
CA CYS A 92 -0.90 -3.35 -4.25
C CYS A 92 -1.34 -2.71 -5.58
N GLU A 93 -2.66 -2.65 -5.79
CA GLU A 93 -3.26 -1.86 -6.88
C GLU A 93 -3.19 -0.38 -6.49
N ARG A 94 -2.65 0.48 -7.39
CA ARG A 94 -2.43 1.92 -7.13
C ARG A 94 -2.83 2.82 -8.30
N GLY A 95 -3.62 2.29 -9.21
CA GLY A 95 -4.07 2.99 -10.41
C GLY A 95 -3.14 2.82 -11.60
N ILE A 96 -3.75 2.78 -12.75
CA ILE A 96 -3.10 2.70 -14.05
C ILE A 96 -3.30 4.00 -14.83
N ARG A 97 -2.41 4.29 -15.78
CA ARG A 97 -2.59 5.40 -16.70
C ARG A 97 -3.79 5.17 -17.61
N SER A 98 -4.56 6.22 -17.84
CA SER A 98 -5.70 6.25 -18.72
C SER A 98 -5.61 7.48 -19.63
N PHE A 99 -6.46 7.51 -20.65
CA PHE A 99 -6.63 8.67 -21.53
C PHE A 99 -7.32 9.84 -20.81
N ASP A 100 -8.10 9.57 -19.75
CA ASP A 100 -8.75 10.60 -18.95
C ASP A 100 -7.78 11.23 -17.95
N SER A 101 -7.70 12.55 -17.94
CA SER A 101 -6.80 13.33 -17.10
C SER A 101 -7.49 14.01 -15.91
N ALA A 102 -8.78 13.76 -15.68
CA ALA A 102 -9.53 14.34 -14.57
C ALA A 102 -9.04 13.85 -13.19
N LEU A 103 -8.53 12.62 -13.15
CA LEU A 103 -7.83 12.03 -12.02
C LEU A 103 -6.37 11.71 -12.39
N ARG A 104 -5.51 11.56 -11.40
CA ARG A 104 -4.09 11.22 -11.59
C ARG A 104 -3.91 9.90 -12.34
N ASN A 105 -4.72 8.90 -11.97
CA ASN A 105 -4.78 7.57 -12.59
C ASN A 105 -6.21 7.05 -12.51
N THR A 106 -6.48 5.94 -13.20
CA THR A 106 -7.69 5.14 -13.02
C THR A 106 -7.42 4.05 -12.01
N LEU A 107 -8.08 4.06 -10.85
CA LEU A 107 -8.02 2.97 -9.89
C LEU A 107 -8.78 1.77 -10.45
N ASP A 108 -8.05 0.69 -10.77
CA ASP A 108 -8.57 -0.45 -11.52
C ASP A 108 -9.05 -1.56 -10.57
N LEU A 109 -10.23 -1.36 -9.98
CA LEU A 109 -10.81 -2.34 -9.06
C LEU A 109 -11.29 -3.62 -9.77
N GLY A 110 -11.62 -3.53 -11.06
CA GLY A 110 -11.95 -4.71 -11.86
C GLY A 110 -10.75 -5.64 -12.02
N SER A 111 -9.60 -5.08 -12.39
CA SER A 111 -8.35 -5.85 -12.44
C SER A 111 -7.92 -6.39 -11.07
N MET A 112 -8.14 -5.64 -10.00
CA MET A 112 -7.86 -6.10 -8.64
C MET A 112 -8.71 -7.34 -8.30
N ALA A 113 -10.00 -7.30 -8.57
CA ALA A 113 -10.91 -8.43 -8.33
C ALA A 113 -10.50 -9.65 -9.16
N LEU A 114 -10.17 -9.46 -10.46
CA LEU A 114 -9.68 -10.54 -11.31
C LEU A 114 -8.34 -11.12 -10.83
N ALA A 115 -7.41 -10.29 -10.39
CA ALA A 115 -6.13 -10.77 -9.87
C ALA A 115 -6.30 -11.66 -8.62
N LYS A 116 -7.34 -11.41 -7.80
CA LYS A 116 -7.70 -12.29 -6.66
C LYS A 116 -8.22 -13.66 -7.08
N GLU A 117 -8.80 -13.79 -8.27
CA GLU A 117 -9.18 -15.09 -8.83
C GLU A 117 -7.98 -15.85 -9.39
N LEU A 118 -6.99 -15.12 -9.93
CA LEU A 118 -5.82 -15.68 -10.59
C LEU A 118 -4.67 -16.02 -9.63
N SER A 119 -4.68 -15.47 -8.41
CA SER A 119 -3.59 -15.62 -7.45
C SER A 119 -4.11 -15.79 -6.01
N HIS A 120 -3.34 -16.53 -5.21
CA HIS A 120 -3.58 -16.68 -3.78
C HIS A 120 -3.01 -15.50 -2.94
N LEU A 121 -2.23 -14.61 -3.57
CA LEU A 121 -1.57 -13.51 -2.87
C LEU A 121 -2.60 -12.49 -2.36
N PRO A 122 -2.41 -11.95 -1.15
CA PRO A 122 -3.25 -10.86 -0.66
C PRO A 122 -3.06 -9.61 -1.52
N ILE A 123 -4.16 -8.90 -1.77
CA ILE A 123 -4.16 -7.68 -2.57
C ILE A 123 -4.71 -6.51 -1.76
N ILE A 124 -3.91 -5.48 -1.58
CA ILE A 124 -4.35 -4.21 -1.02
C ILE A 124 -4.52 -3.16 -2.13
N VAL A 125 -5.22 -2.08 -1.80
CA VAL A 125 -5.51 -1.00 -2.75
C VAL A 125 -5.04 0.33 -2.18
N ASP A 126 -4.39 1.14 -3.01
CA ASP A 126 -3.95 2.51 -2.70
C ASP A 126 -4.82 3.52 -3.47
N PRO A 127 -5.95 3.96 -2.90
CA PRO A 127 -6.83 4.93 -3.55
C PRO A 127 -6.25 6.35 -3.55
N SER A 128 -5.32 6.67 -2.66
CA SER A 128 -4.65 7.97 -2.62
C SER A 128 -3.80 8.20 -3.87
N GLN A 129 -2.87 7.32 -4.16
CA GLN A 129 -2.07 7.33 -5.39
C GLN A 129 -2.93 7.06 -6.62
N GLY A 130 -3.92 6.17 -6.48
CA GLY A 130 -4.81 5.77 -7.56
C GLY A 130 -5.62 6.93 -8.11
N THR A 131 -6.16 7.79 -7.25
CA THR A 131 -7.00 8.91 -7.67
C THR A 131 -6.25 10.24 -7.74
N GLY A 132 -5.24 10.45 -6.87
CA GLY A 132 -4.53 11.71 -6.73
C GLY A 132 -5.39 12.87 -6.20
N ARG A 133 -6.57 12.57 -5.65
CA ARG A 133 -7.57 13.58 -5.27
C ARG A 133 -8.26 13.24 -3.96
N ARG A 134 -8.00 14.03 -2.90
CA ARG A 134 -8.52 13.86 -1.54
C ARG A 134 -10.02 13.59 -1.49
N SER A 135 -10.83 14.37 -2.24
CA SER A 135 -12.30 14.27 -2.21
C SER A 135 -12.85 12.93 -2.72
N VAL A 136 -12.05 12.12 -3.40
CA VAL A 136 -12.45 10.84 -4.00
C VAL A 136 -11.91 9.65 -3.20
N VAL A 137 -10.88 9.84 -2.38
CA VAL A 137 -10.20 8.75 -1.64
C VAL A 137 -11.18 7.94 -0.79
N SER A 138 -12.03 8.59 0.00
CA SER A 138 -12.98 7.88 0.88
C SER A 138 -13.96 6.99 0.09
N ALA A 139 -14.52 7.50 -1.00
CA ALA A 139 -15.44 6.72 -1.85
C ALA A 139 -14.73 5.51 -2.46
N MET A 140 -13.51 5.71 -2.99
CA MET A 140 -12.74 4.63 -3.63
C MET A 140 -12.18 3.62 -2.63
N SER A 141 -11.88 4.03 -1.39
CA SER A 141 -11.54 3.13 -0.30
C SER A 141 -12.68 2.16 0.02
N LYS A 142 -13.89 2.69 0.15
CA LYS A 142 -15.10 1.88 0.37
C LYS A 142 -15.39 0.94 -0.81
N ALA A 143 -15.27 1.45 -2.02
CA ALA A 143 -15.44 0.63 -3.22
C ALA A 143 -14.40 -0.50 -3.31
N ALA A 144 -13.14 -0.26 -2.92
CA ALA A 144 -12.09 -1.26 -2.90
C ALA A 144 -12.39 -2.40 -1.91
N VAL A 145 -12.85 -2.08 -0.69
CA VAL A 145 -13.25 -3.08 0.30
C VAL A 145 -14.47 -3.88 -0.20
N ALA A 146 -15.47 -3.20 -0.78
CA ALA A 146 -16.63 -3.86 -1.37
C ALA A 146 -16.26 -4.78 -2.53
N ALA A 147 -15.25 -4.42 -3.34
CA ALA A 147 -14.71 -5.23 -4.42
C ALA A 147 -13.81 -6.39 -3.94
N GLY A 148 -13.55 -6.51 -2.63
CA GLY A 148 -12.85 -7.64 -2.05
C GLY A 148 -11.38 -7.40 -1.69
N ALA A 149 -10.87 -6.15 -1.69
CA ALA A 149 -9.51 -5.84 -1.24
C ALA A 149 -9.23 -6.38 0.16
N ASP A 150 -8.00 -6.86 0.40
CA ASP A 150 -7.58 -7.41 1.70
C ASP A 150 -7.08 -6.31 2.65
N GLY A 151 -6.80 -5.13 2.13
CA GLY A 151 -6.38 -3.97 2.89
C GLY A 151 -6.36 -2.71 2.03
N LEU A 152 -6.06 -1.59 2.67
CA LEU A 152 -5.96 -0.28 2.03
C LEU A 152 -4.64 0.39 2.42
N MET A 153 -4.09 1.17 1.50
CA MET A 153 -2.99 2.09 1.75
C MET A 153 -3.48 3.52 1.52
N ILE A 154 -3.48 4.33 2.56
CA ILE A 154 -4.09 5.66 2.52
C ILE A 154 -3.08 6.69 3.03
N GLU A 155 -2.92 7.76 2.28
CA GLU A 155 -2.09 8.89 2.70
C GLU A 155 -2.88 9.81 3.64
N VAL A 156 -2.29 10.09 4.79
CA VAL A 156 -2.86 10.95 5.84
C VAL A 156 -1.83 11.99 6.24
N HIS A 157 -2.24 13.23 6.41
CA HIS A 157 -1.37 14.31 6.84
C HIS A 157 -2.11 15.24 7.81
N ASN A 158 -1.43 15.72 8.84
CA ASN A 158 -2.02 16.66 9.82
C ASN A 158 -2.39 18.01 9.20
N ASN A 159 -1.65 18.46 8.18
CA ASN A 159 -1.93 19.65 7.37
C ASN A 159 -1.62 19.39 5.89
N PRO A 160 -2.52 18.76 5.12
CA PRO A 160 -2.26 18.36 3.75
C PRO A 160 -1.84 19.49 2.81
N ASP A 161 -2.25 20.72 3.09
CA ASP A 161 -1.93 21.87 2.23
C ASP A 161 -0.46 22.33 2.40
N GLU A 162 0.21 21.90 3.46
CA GLU A 162 1.64 22.12 3.73
C GLU A 162 2.49 20.87 3.52
N ALA A 163 1.90 19.78 3.03
CA ALA A 163 2.63 18.54 2.78
C ALA A 163 3.74 18.75 1.75
N LEU A 164 4.94 18.23 2.03
CA LEU A 164 6.08 18.32 1.11
C LEU A 164 5.86 17.52 -0.19
N SER A 165 4.99 16.51 -0.16
CA SER A 165 4.58 15.71 -1.32
C SER A 165 3.14 15.23 -1.14
N ASP A 166 2.46 15.00 -2.25
CA ASP A 166 1.15 14.31 -2.34
C ASP A 166 0.01 14.92 -1.48
N GLY A 167 0.12 16.18 -1.04
CA GLY A 167 -0.89 16.89 -0.26
C GLY A 167 -2.30 16.87 -0.86
N PRO A 168 -2.49 17.09 -2.18
CA PRO A 168 -3.81 17.05 -2.81
C PRO A 168 -4.57 15.74 -2.66
N GLN A 169 -3.90 14.63 -2.40
CA GLN A 169 -4.48 13.29 -2.21
C GLN A 169 -4.51 12.82 -0.76
N SER A 170 -3.81 13.50 0.14
CA SER A 170 -3.74 13.12 1.55
C SER A 170 -5.01 13.51 2.29
N LEU A 171 -5.57 12.61 3.09
CA LEU A 171 -6.67 12.89 4.01
C LEU A 171 -6.18 13.72 5.21
N THR A 172 -7.06 14.51 5.79
CA THR A 172 -6.86 15.04 7.14
C THR A 172 -7.09 13.94 8.18
N LEU A 173 -6.65 14.16 9.42
CA LEU A 173 -6.86 13.19 10.51
C LEU A 173 -8.34 12.89 10.72
N SER A 174 -9.21 13.93 10.74
CA SER A 174 -10.65 13.76 10.90
C SER A 174 -11.32 13.03 9.73
N GLN A 175 -10.86 13.27 8.49
CA GLN A 175 -11.37 12.53 7.33
C GLN A 175 -10.97 11.05 7.39
N PHE A 176 -9.77 10.75 7.88
CA PHE A 176 -9.31 9.37 8.05
C PHE A 176 -10.08 8.66 9.16
N GLU A 177 -10.32 9.32 10.30
CA GLU A 177 -11.11 8.76 11.39
C GLU A 177 -12.53 8.38 10.92
N ASN A 178 -13.24 9.31 10.25
CA ASN A 178 -14.56 9.02 9.68
C ASN A 178 -14.53 7.87 8.67
N LEU A 179 -13.47 7.79 7.85
CA LEU A 179 -13.31 6.69 6.90
C LEU A 179 -13.13 5.36 7.62
N VAL A 180 -12.35 5.30 8.69
CA VAL A 180 -12.14 4.09 9.49
C VAL A 180 -13.46 3.56 10.04
N ASP A 181 -14.34 4.43 10.55
CA ASP A 181 -15.66 4.04 11.05
C ASP A 181 -16.55 3.47 9.93
N ASP A 182 -16.58 4.12 8.76
CA ASP A 182 -17.28 3.61 7.59
C ASP A 182 -16.77 2.23 7.14
N LEU A 183 -15.45 2.03 7.17
CA LEU A 183 -14.79 0.78 6.76
C LEU A 183 -15.06 -0.37 7.75
N GLU A 184 -15.15 -0.09 9.03
CA GLU A 184 -15.53 -1.07 10.05
C GLU A 184 -16.93 -1.64 9.78
N ILE A 185 -17.90 -0.78 9.50
CA ILE A 185 -19.26 -1.18 9.15
C ILE A 185 -19.26 -2.01 7.85
N LEU A 186 -18.57 -1.51 6.81
CA LEU A 186 -18.51 -2.15 5.51
C LEU A 186 -17.84 -3.53 5.57
N SER A 187 -16.78 -3.68 6.36
CA SER A 187 -16.06 -4.94 6.50
C SER A 187 -16.97 -6.05 7.04
N SER A 188 -17.87 -5.73 7.94
CA SER A 188 -18.84 -6.69 8.49
C SER A 188 -19.80 -7.22 7.41
N VAL A 189 -20.21 -6.36 6.47
CA VAL A 189 -21.09 -6.73 5.35
C VAL A 189 -20.37 -7.56 4.30
N THR A 190 -19.08 -7.32 4.08
CA THR A 190 -18.26 -8.06 3.09
C THR A 190 -17.65 -9.34 3.65
N GLY A 191 -17.96 -9.71 4.90
CA GLY A 191 -17.43 -10.90 5.56
C GLY A 191 -15.94 -10.80 5.91
N LYS A 192 -15.39 -9.59 5.90
CA LYS A 192 -14.02 -9.33 6.31
C LYS A 192 -13.95 -8.90 7.77
N ARG A 193 -12.87 -9.24 8.44
CA ARG A 193 -12.63 -8.84 9.80
C ARG A 193 -11.81 -7.55 9.82
N PHE A 194 -12.33 -6.52 10.47
CA PHE A 194 -11.60 -5.28 10.72
C PHE A 194 -11.04 -5.33 12.15
N GLU A 195 -9.72 -5.31 12.28
CA GLU A 195 -9.06 -5.29 13.59
C GLU A 195 -8.58 -3.87 13.89
N LYS A 196 -9.24 -3.23 14.86
CA LYS A 196 -8.69 -2.01 15.49
C LYS A 196 -7.67 -2.46 16.52
N GLN A 197 -6.42 -1.99 16.40
CA GLN A 197 -5.50 -2.08 17.53
C GLN A 197 -6.10 -1.27 18.69
N LYS A 198 -6.29 -1.90 19.84
CA LYS A 198 -6.58 -1.16 21.08
C LYS A 198 -5.30 -0.43 21.45
N THR A 199 -5.24 0.86 21.14
CA THR A 199 -4.21 1.72 21.69
C THR A 199 -4.54 1.91 23.15
N GLU A 200 -3.82 1.24 24.06
CA GLU A 200 -3.77 1.70 25.44
C GLU A 200 -3.17 3.10 25.38
N MET A 201 -3.96 4.11 25.71
CA MET A 201 -3.47 5.49 25.77
C MET A 201 -2.33 5.51 26.77
N VAL A 202 -1.12 5.68 26.27
CA VAL A 202 0.02 6.01 27.11
C VAL A 202 -0.20 7.47 27.49
N ASP A 203 -0.62 7.71 28.72
CA ASP A 203 -0.67 9.06 29.29
C ASP A 203 0.74 9.67 29.18
N VAL A 204 0.85 10.73 28.36
CA VAL A 204 2.08 11.51 28.16
C VAL A 204 2.12 12.66 29.15
#